data_36567d45c75b4b4aab1ab7c459e54e01
#
_entry.id   36567d45c75b4b4aab1ab7c459e54e01
#
_cell.length_a   1.000
_cell.length_b   1.000
_cell.length_c   1.000
_cell.angle_alpha   90.00
_cell.angle_beta   90.00
_cell.angle_gamma   90.00
#
_symmetry.space_group_name_H-M   'P 1'
#
loop_
_entity.id
_entity.type
_entity.pdbx_description
1 polymer ?
#
loop_
_entity_poly.entity_id
_entity_poly.type
_entity_poly.pdbx_seq_one_letter_code
_entity_poly.pdbx_strand_id
1 'polypeptide(L)'
;MEAWDVVVVGGGIAALRAAISASDAGASVTVLSAGAPSSPEGSLSCGMAASLGETDHTGHAADTMRVGSELCESDVVIRVTASASNHLSELERWGLMLRRDGNGLPELGLLPGQSTARTAGTGDSTPREVLALLEE
;
A
#
# COMPACT_ATOMS: atom_id res chain seq x y z
N MET A 1 -21.81 21.67 18.40
CA MET A 1 -21.07 21.76 17.14
C MET A 1 -19.87 20.84 17.33
N GLU A 2 -19.82 19.76 16.58
CA GLU A 2 -18.66 18.85 16.64
C GLU A 2 -17.50 19.50 15.90
N ALA A 3 -16.33 19.52 16.51
CA ALA A 3 -15.10 20.04 15.93
C ALA A 3 -14.11 18.87 15.77
N TRP A 4 -13.50 18.78 14.62
CA TRP A 4 -12.50 17.77 14.29
C TRP A 4 -11.16 18.45 14.02
N ASP A 5 -10.06 17.84 14.46
CA ASP A 5 -8.71 18.36 14.20
C ASP A 5 -8.33 18.12 12.73
N VAL A 6 -8.77 16.98 12.16
CA VAL A 6 -8.46 16.57 10.79
C VAL A 6 -9.72 16.08 10.08
N VAL A 7 -9.93 16.56 8.87
CA VAL A 7 -10.97 16.08 7.96
C VAL A 7 -10.29 15.45 6.74
N VAL A 8 -10.51 14.16 6.54
CA VAL A 8 -9.99 13.42 5.38
C VAL A 8 -11.11 13.29 4.35
N VAL A 9 -10.85 13.71 3.12
CA VAL A 9 -11.82 13.61 2.01
C VAL A 9 -11.42 12.48 1.09
N GLY A 10 -12.26 11.43 1.04
CA GLY A 10 -12.05 10.22 0.25
C GLY A 10 -12.42 8.96 1.05
N GLY A 11 -12.63 7.84 0.36
CA GLY A 11 -12.98 6.54 0.96
C GLY A 11 -12.07 5.40 0.53
N GLY A 12 -10.95 5.71 -0.14
CA GLY A 12 -10.01 4.70 -0.59
C GLY A 12 -8.87 4.44 0.42
N ILE A 13 -8.01 3.49 0.09
CA ILE A 13 -6.88 3.05 0.92
C ILE A 13 -6.02 4.23 1.42
N ALA A 14 -5.71 5.19 0.53
CA ALA A 14 -4.90 6.36 0.91
C ALA A 14 -5.59 7.25 1.95
N ALA A 15 -6.90 7.44 1.82
CA ALA A 15 -7.68 8.24 2.77
C ALA A 15 -7.76 7.55 4.13
N LEU A 16 -8.07 6.27 4.16
CA LEU A 16 -8.12 5.49 5.41
C LEU A 16 -6.76 5.45 6.09
N ARG A 17 -5.69 5.23 5.35
CA ARG A 17 -4.33 5.25 5.92
C ARG A 17 -3.94 6.60 6.49
N ALA A 18 -4.34 7.70 5.83
CA ALA A 18 -4.13 9.05 6.35
C ALA A 18 -4.94 9.30 7.64
N ALA A 19 -6.19 8.83 7.67
CA ALA A 19 -7.04 8.95 8.86
C ALA A 19 -6.46 8.19 10.05
N ILE A 20 -6.01 6.94 9.84
CA ILE A 20 -5.34 6.12 10.86
C ILE A 20 -4.10 6.84 11.38
N SER A 21 -3.23 7.34 10.49
CA SER A 21 -2.00 8.04 10.89
C SER A 21 -2.29 9.30 11.72
N ALA A 22 -3.32 10.05 11.37
CA ALA A 22 -3.71 11.24 12.14
C ALA A 22 -4.29 10.86 13.52
N SER A 23 -5.11 9.80 13.56
CA SER A 23 -5.65 9.26 14.81
C SER A 23 -4.56 8.73 15.73
N ASP A 24 -3.59 8.00 15.22
CA ASP A 24 -2.42 7.51 15.97
C ASP A 24 -1.57 8.64 16.54
N ALA A 25 -1.56 9.80 15.86
CA ALA A 25 -0.93 11.02 16.35
C ALA A 25 -1.77 11.76 17.42
N GLY A 26 -2.94 11.24 17.79
CA GLY A 26 -3.81 11.79 18.82
C GLY A 26 -4.82 12.84 18.33
N ALA A 27 -4.97 13.00 17.00
CA ALA A 27 -5.97 13.92 16.44
C ALA A 27 -7.37 13.31 16.44
N SER A 28 -8.39 14.12 16.64
CA SER A 28 -9.78 13.77 16.35
C SER A 28 -9.99 13.84 14.84
N VAL A 29 -10.39 12.72 14.22
CA VAL A 29 -10.45 12.58 12.76
C VAL A 29 -11.86 12.25 12.30
N THR A 30 -12.27 12.86 11.19
CA THR A 30 -13.46 12.44 10.44
C THR A 30 -13.11 12.17 8.99
N VAL A 31 -13.76 11.16 8.41
CA VAL A 31 -13.60 10.81 6.99
C VAL A 31 -14.89 11.13 6.25
N LEU A 32 -14.78 11.92 5.20
CA LEU A 32 -15.90 12.25 4.30
C LEU A 32 -15.74 11.49 2.98
N SER A 33 -16.66 10.60 2.70
CA SER A 33 -16.70 9.86 1.44
C SER A 33 -18.00 10.12 0.69
N ALA A 34 -17.94 10.17 -0.64
CA ALA A 34 -19.10 10.35 -1.50
C ALA A 34 -20.01 9.11 -1.60
N GLY A 35 -19.60 8.00 -1.04
CA GLY A 35 -20.35 6.72 -1.03
C GLY A 35 -19.73 5.73 -0.05
N ALA A 36 -20.27 4.51 -0.04
CA ALA A 36 -19.58 3.41 0.64
C ALA A 36 -18.14 3.31 0.11
N PRO A 37 -17.17 2.86 0.95
CA PRO A 37 -15.82 2.62 0.47
C PRO A 37 -15.91 1.82 -0.83
N SER A 38 -15.59 2.48 -1.91
CA SER A 38 -15.73 1.86 -3.22
C SER A 38 -14.64 0.81 -3.34
N SER A 39 -15.01 -0.34 -3.87
CA SER A 39 -14.02 -1.30 -4.36
C SER A 39 -12.90 -0.54 -5.03
N PRO A 40 -11.64 -0.74 -4.64
CA PRO A 40 -10.52 -0.10 -5.31
C PRO A 40 -10.50 -0.59 -6.75
N GLU A 41 -11.22 0.14 -7.61
CA GLU A 41 -11.27 -0.18 -9.02
C GLU A 41 -9.85 -0.01 -9.57
N GLY A 42 -9.22 -1.12 -9.86
CA GLY A 42 -8.14 -1.21 -10.83
C GLY A 42 -6.70 -1.08 -10.34
N SER A 43 -6.38 -0.57 -9.16
CA SER A 43 -4.97 -0.23 -8.88
C SER A 43 -4.15 -1.26 -8.10
N LEU A 44 -4.76 -2.27 -7.49
CA LEU A 44 -4.04 -3.31 -6.74
C LEU A 44 -4.45 -4.74 -7.13
N SER A 45 -4.97 -4.93 -8.33
CA SER A 45 -5.53 -6.23 -8.76
C SER A 45 -4.57 -7.42 -8.63
N CYS A 46 -3.29 -7.16 -8.50
CA CYS A 46 -2.27 -8.22 -8.45
C CYS A 46 -1.45 -8.24 -7.15
N GLY A 47 -1.65 -7.29 -6.25
CA GLY A 47 -0.87 -7.18 -5.02
C GLY A 47 -0.10 -5.87 -4.88
N MET A 48 0.83 -5.84 -3.95
CA MET A 48 1.66 -4.69 -3.60
C MET A 48 3.13 -5.00 -3.85
N ALA A 49 3.82 -4.11 -4.58
CA ALA A 49 5.26 -4.24 -4.79
C ALA A 49 6.01 -3.79 -3.54
N ALA A 50 6.81 -4.68 -2.97
CA ALA A 50 7.66 -4.39 -1.82
C ALA A 50 8.96 -5.20 -1.91
N SER A 51 10.08 -4.54 -1.71
CA SER A 51 11.39 -5.20 -1.67
C SER A 51 11.59 -5.82 -0.29
N LEU A 52 11.44 -7.13 -0.17
CA LEU A 52 11.57 -7.86 1.10
C LEU A 52 13.03 -8.19 1.49
N GLY A 53 13.99 -7.86 0.64
CA GLY A 53 15.43 -8.02 0.90
C GLY A 53 16.14 -6.67 0.95
N GLU A 54 17.22 -6.58 1.72
CA GLU A 54 18.02 -5.35 1.91
C GLU A 54 18.60 -4.77 0.62
N THR A 55 18.70 -5.57 -0.44
CA THR A 55 19.44 -5.21 -1.67
C THR A 55 18.57 -4.74 -2.82
N ASP A 56 17.24 -4.86 -2.77
CA ASP A 56 16.36 -4.58 -3.93
C ASP A 56 15.66 -3.21 -3.91
N HIS A 57 15.89 -2.36 -2.91
CA HIS A 57 15.26 -1.03 -2.87
C HIS A 57 15.66 -0.16 -4.05
N THR A 58 16.93 -0.21 -4.47
CA THR A 58 17.44 0.53 -5.62
C THR A 58 16.86 0.01 -6.93
N GLY A 59 16.69 -1.31 -7.07
CA GLY A 59 16.04 -1.94 -8.21
C GLY A 59 14.56 -1.58 -8.32
N HIS A 60 13.85 -1.53 -7.18
CA HIS A 60 12.46 -1.10 -7.14
C HIS A 60 12.30 0.36 -7.59
N ALA A 61 13.14 1.25 -7.08
CA ALA A 61 13.12 2.66 -7.50
C ALA A 61 13.46 2.82 -8.99
N ALA A 62 14.49 2.11 -9.48
CA ALA A 62 14.90 2.17 -10.88
C ALA A 62 13.79 1.67 -11.83
N ASP A 63 13.12 0.57 -11.50
CA ASP A 63 12.00 0.06 -12.28
C ASP A 63 10.83 1.05 -12.30
N THR A 64 10.51 1.67 -11.16
CA THR A 64 9.44 2.66 -11.05
C THR A 64 9.74 3.89 -11.92
N MET A 65 10.96 4.41 -11.85
CA MET A 65 11.41 5.53 -12.69
C MET A 65 11.33 5.20 -14.18
N ARG A 66 11.83 4.02 -14.56
CA ARG A 66 11.81 3.56 -15.95
C ARG A 66 10.38 3.43 -16.51
N VAL A 67 9.45 2.86 -15.74
CA VAL A 67 8.05 2.73 -16.14
C VAL A 67 7.35 4.08 -16.19
N GLY A 68 7.69 4.98 -15.28
CA GLY A 68 7.15 6.32 -15.21
C GLY A 68 7.65 7.27 -16.32
N SER A 69 8.59 6.82 -17.19
CA SER A 69 9.04 7.57 -18.38
C SER A 69 9.39 9.03 -18.10
N GLU A 70 10.20 9.27 -17.07
CA GLU A 70 10.67 10.60 -16.64
C GLU A 70 9.58 11.54 -16.07
N LEU A 71 8.35 11.07 -15.90
CA LEU A 71 7.27 11.85 -15.28
C LEU A 71 7.28 11.76 -13.75
N CYS A 72 8.14 10.91 -13.18
CA CYS A 72 8.24 10.70 -11.76
C CYS A 72 9.15 11.75 -11.08
N GLU A 73 8.73 12.18 -9.89
CA GLU A 73 9.62 12.88 -8.97
C GLU A 73 10.52 11.86 -8.25
N SER A 74 11.81 11.89 -8.52
CA SER A 74 12.76 10.85 -8.09
C SER A 74 12.86 10.71 -6.58
N ASP A 75 12.81 11.81 -5.83
CA ASP A 75 12.84 11.79 -4.37
C ASP A 75 11.57 11.18 -3.77
N VAL A 76 10.40 11.34 -4.40
CA VAL A 76 9.16 10.69 -4.01
C VAL A 76 9.25 9.20 -4.28
N VAL A 77 9.72 8.80 -5.46
CA VAL A 77 9.90 7.37 -5.82
C VAL A 77 10.82 6.68 -4.82
N ILE A 78 11.98 7.28 -4.53
CA ILE A 78 12.94 6.70 -3.58
C ILE A 78 12.31 6.51 -2.19
N ARG A 79 11.61 7.51 -1.68
CA ARG A 79 10.93 7.41 -0.37
C ARG A 79 9.86 6.33 -0.34
N VAL A 80 8.99 6.29 -1.35
CA VAL A 80 7.89 5.31 -1.42
C VAL A 80 8.43 3.89 -1.54
N THR A 81 9.38 3.65 -2.44
CA THR A 81 9.93 2.30 -2.65
C THR A 81 10.75 1.81 -1.45
N ALA A 82 11.47 2.70 -0.77
CA ALA A 82 12.23 2.36 0.43
C ALA A 82 11.32 2.02 1.63
N SER A 83 10.12 2.62 1.71
CA SER A 83 9.18 2.36 2.81
C SER A 83 8.21 1.20 2.54
N ALA A 84 8.13 0.70 1.31
CA ALA A 84 7.13 -0.28 0.90
C ALA A 84 7.12 -1.57 1.73
N SER A 85 8.31 -2.10 2.06
CA SER A 85 8.43 -3.31 2.90
C SER A 85 7.93 -3.09 4.33
N ASN A 86 8.17 -1.91 4.90
CA ASN A 86 7.69 -1.57 6.23
C ASN A 86 6.16 -1.50 6.27
N HIS A 87 5.55 -0.88 5.25
CA HIS A 87 4.09 -0.80 5.16
C HIS A 87 3.45 -2.16 4.91
N LEU A 88 4.09 -3.03 4.11
CA LEU A 88 3.60 -4.40 3.94
C LEU A 88 3.62 -5.17 5.26
N SER A 89 4.72 -5.08 6.00
CA SER A 89 4.87 -5.70 7.33
C SER A 89 3.88 -5.12 8.36
N GLU A 90 3.54 -3.84 8.24
CA GLU A 90 2.53 -3.20 9.08
C GLU A 90 1.13 -3.79 8.80
N LEU A 91 0.75 -3.94 7.53
CA LEU A 91 -0.51 -4.58 7.14
C LEU A 91 -0.59 -6.05 7.61
N GLU A 92 0.51 -6.81 7.54
CA GLU A 92 0.56 -8.18 8.09
C GLU A 92 0.36 -8.19 9.61
N ARG A 93 0.95 -7.23 10.33
CA ARG A 93 0.74 -7.10 11.80
C ARG A 93 -0.70 -6.74 12.14
N TRP A 94 -1.40 -6.02 11.28
CA TRP A 94 -2.83 -5.72 11.44
C TRP A 94 -3.74 -6.86 11.04
N GLY A 95 -3.21 -7.91 10.36
CA GLY A 95 -3.96 -9.13 10.05
C GLY A 95 -4.05 -9.46 8.56
N LEU A 96 -3.37 -8.73 7.68
CA LEU A 96 -3.35 -9.10 6.26
C LEU A 96 -2.63 -10.43 6.06
N MET A 97 -3.33 -11.41 5.51
CA MET A 97 -2.79 -12.75 5.29
C MET A 97 -2.23 -12.89 3.87
N LEU A 98 -0.95 -12.55 3.69
CA LEU A 98 -0.28 -12.75 2.41
C LEU A 98 -0.18 -14.23 2.02
N ARG A 99 -0.22 -14.50 0.71
CA ARG A 99 0.16 -15.81 0.18
C ARG A 99 1.60 -16.12 0.55
N ARG A 100 1.86 -17.39 0.91
CA ARG A 100 3.19 -17.83 1.32
C ARG A 100 3.67 -19.00 0.46
N ASP A 101 4.97 -19.05 0.24
CA ASP A 101 5.63 -20.15 -0.41
C ASP A 101 5.77 -21.39 0.51
N GLY A 102 6.36 -22.48 0.00
CA GLY A 102 6.56 -23.71 0.75
C GLY A 102 7.49 -23.57 1.97
N ASN A 103 8.21 -22.46 2.11
CA ASN A 103 9.09 -22.15 3.24
C ASN A 103 8.42 -21.18 4.24
N GLY A 104 7.18 -20.76 3.98
CA GLY A 104 6.45 -19.83 4.83
C GLY A 104 6.81 -18.36 4.62
N LEU A 105 7.58 -18.02 3.58
CA LEU A 105 7.89 -16.65 3.18
C LEU A 105 6.79 -16.11 2.24
N PRO A 106 6.58 -14.79 2.18
CA PRO A 106 5.64 -14.21 1.22
C PRO A 106 5.95 -14.66 -0.22
N GLU A 107 4.96 -15.20 -0.92
CA GLU A 107 5.08 -15.55 -2.33
C GLU A 107 5.16 -14.27 -3.17
N LEU A 108 6.26 -14.11 -3.91
CA LEU A 108 6.51 -12.91 -4.71
C LEU A 108 6.26 -13.17 -6.18
N GLY A 109 5.39 -12.38 -6.78
CA GLY A 109 5.12 -12.34 -8.21
C GLY A 109 6.00 -11.36 -8.96
N LEU A 110 6.34 -11.70 -10.20
CA LEU A 110 6.98 -10.80 -11.17
C LEU A 110 5.90 -10.19 -12.07
N LEU A 111 5.69 -8.89 -11.96
CA LEU A 111 4.74 -8.18 -12.82
C LEU A 111 5.44 -7.36 -13.91
N PRO A 112 4.71 -7.00 -15.00
CA PRO A 112 5.25 -6.14 -16.03
C PRO A 112 5.84 -4.84 -15.46
N GLY A 113 7.04 -4.51 -15.91
CA GLY A 113 7.79 -3.36 -15.41
C GLY A 113 8.75 -3.65 -14.25
N GLN A 114 8.70 -4.84 -13.68
CA GLN A 114 9.62 -5.25 -12.62
C GLN A 114 10.81 -6.04 -13.19
N SER A 115 12.01 -5.73 -12.73
CA SER A 115 13.22 -6.50 -13.04
C SER A 115 13.40 -7.72 -12.12
N THR A 116 12.77 -7.68 -10.93
CA THR A 116 12.82 -8.73 -9.90
C THR A 116 11.41 -8.95 -9.35
N ALA A 117 11.08 -10.20 -9.01
CA ALA A 117 9.81 -10.54 -8.34
C ALA A 117 9.74 -9.85 -6.98
N ARG A 118 8.75 -8.96 -6.79
CA ARG A 118 8.56 -8.21 -5.55
C ARG A 118 7.10 -7.93 -5.19
N THR A 119 6.16 -8.47 -5.96
CA THR A 119 4.73 -8.23 -5.70
C THR A 119 4.19 -9.31 -4.78
N ALA A 120 3.84 -8.91 -3.56
CA ALA A 120 3.15 -9.75 -2.58
C ALA A 120 1.65 -9.42 -2.54
N GLY A 121 0.84 -10.41 -2.20
CA GLY A 121 -0.61 -10.20 -2.09
C GLY A 121 -1.34 -11.40 -1.50
N THR A 122 -2.66 -11.29 -1.42
CA THR A 122 -3.56 -12.34 -0.96
C THR A 122 -4.18 -13.11 -2.14
N GLY A 123 -3.85 -12.72 -3.36
CA GLY A 123 -4.44 -13.16 -4.61
C GLY A 123 -5.29 -12.05 -5.24
N ASP A 124 -6.35 -12.43 -5.95
CA ASP A 124 -7.22 -11.48 -6.69
C ASP A 124 -8.04 -10.57 -5.75
N SER A 125 -8.10 -10.89 -4.47
CA SER A 125 -8.83 -10.14 -3.44
C SER A 125 -7.97 -9.10 -2.70
N THR A 126 -6.68 -9.00 -2.99
CA THR A 126 -5.74 -8.12 -2.27
C THR A 126 -6.30 -6.70 -2.01
N PRO A 127 -6.83 -5.98 -3.01
CA PRO A 127 -7.35 -4.62 -2.77
C PRO A 127 -8.51 -4.58 -1.79
N ARG A 128 -9.41 -5.57 -1.88
CA ARG A 128 -10.59 -5.65 -1.02
C ARG A 128 -10.19 -5.97 0.42
N GLU A 129 -9.26 -6.90 0.58
CA GLU A 129 -8.79 -7.30 1.92
C GLU A 129 -8.02 -6.18 2.60
N VAL A 130 -7.17 -5.44 1.85
CA VAL A 130 -6.49 -4.25 2.39
C VAL A 130 -7.50 -3.18 2.79
N LEU A 131 -8.51 -2.92 1.95
CA LEU A 131 -9.53 -1.93 2.26
C LEU A 131 -10.31 -2.32 3.52
N ALA A 132 -10.81 -3.56 3.59
CA ALA A 132 -11.55 -4.07 4.74
C ALA A 132 -10.72 -3.98 6.04
N LEU A 133 -9.43 -4.32 5.96
CA LEU A 133 -8.51 -4.22 7.10
C LEU A 133 -8.34 -2.79 7.60
N LEU A 134 -8.35 -1.81 6.70
CA LEU A 134 -8.19 -0.40 7.07
C LEU A 134 -9.49 0.25 7.58
N GLU A 135 -10.63 -0.40 7.39
CA GLU A 135 -11.94 0.02 7.88
C GLU A 135 -12.24 -0.47 9.30
N GLU A 136 -11.53 -1.48 9.80
CA GLU A 136 -11.66 -2.04 11.16
C GLU A 136 -10.98 -1.17 12.22
#